data_20a0047432c73d7c2ad2eaabfdb46d5f
#
_entry.id   20a0047432c73d7c2ad2eaabfdb46d5f
#
_cell.length_a   1.000
_cell.length_b   1.000
_cell.length_c   1.000
_cell.angle_alpha   90.00
_cell.angle_beta   90.00
_cell.angle_gamma   90.00
#
_symmetry.space_group_name_H-M   'P 1'
#
loop_
_entity.id
_entity.type
_entity.pdbx_description
1 polymer ?
#
loop_
_entity_poly.entity_id
_entity_poly.type
_entity_poly.pdbx_seq_one_letter_code
_entity_poly.pdbx_strand_id
1 'polypeptide(L)'
;MKAALLVIDIQNDFFNISQACSDSLRSAIMYANAAIALFRKKNLPIVIVQHKSEEEGLVPGKPGFDVPDSVKAEAGDLRIVKTYGNSFNKTGLTEKLKELGVDTVILTGFAAEQCVLSTYKGAEDVDIKPVILKGSIASPNPEFVKSVEEITETVTYGALRSLLQ
;
A
#
# COMPACT_ATOMS: atom_id res chain seq x y z
N MET A 1 19.60 -4.97 1.46
CA MET A 1 18.18 -4.57 1.32
C MET A 1 17.31 -5.56 2.05
N LYS A 2 16.59 -5.12 3.07
CA LYS A 2 15.53 -5.88 3.71
C LYS A 2 14.21 -5.16 3.51
N ALA A 3 13.36 -5.68 2.64
CA ALA A 3 12.15 -5.03 2.20
C ALA A 3 10.91 -5.44 3.02
N ALA A 4 9.96 -4.52 3.18
CA ALA A 4 8.58 -4.80 3.57
C ALA A 4 7.62 -4.36 2.46
N LEU A 5 6.50 -5.06 2.32
CA LEU A 5 5.41 -4.67 1.42
C LEU A 5 4.36 -3.89 2.20
N LEU A 6 3.99 -2.70 1.74
CA LEU A 6 2.87 -1.93 2.26
C LEU A 6 1.71 -1.98 1.26
N VAL A 7 0.57 -2.49 1.70
CA VAL A 7 -0.68 -2.48 0.95
C VAL A 7 -1.57 -1.41 1.57
N ILE A 8 -1.68 -0.27 0.88
CA ILE A 8 -2.21 0.98 1.43
C ILE A 8 -3.66 1.16 1.00
N ASP A 9 -4.57 1.29 1.96
CA ASP A 9 -5.95 1.78 1.82
C ASP A 9 -6.78 1.11 0.71
N ILE A 10 -6.56 -0.18 0.45
CA ILE A 10 -7.47 -0.94 -0.41
C ILE A 10 -8.65 -1.38 0.46
N GLN A 11 -9.72 -0.58 0.47
CA GLN A 11 -10.89 -0.74 1.33
C GLN A 11 -12.17 -0.71 0.51
N ASN A 12 -13.23 -1.40 0.97
CA ASN A 12 -14.45 -1.62 0.21
C ASN A 12 -15.14 -0.34 -0.26
N ASP A 13 -15.20 0.70 0.58
CA ASP A 13 -15.89 1.95 0.22
C ASP A 13 -15.28 2.68 -0.98
N PHE A 14 -13.98 2.53 -1.20
CA PHE A 14 -13.32 3.22 -2.31
C PHE A 14 -13.72 2.69 -3.70
N PHE A 15 -14.24 1.46 -3.77
CA PHE A 15 -14.80 0.92 -5.01
C PHE A 15 -16.10 1.61 -5.44
N ASN A 16 -16.78 2.31 -4.53
CA ASN A 16 -18.04 2.99 -4.77
C ASN A 16 -17.87 4.43 -5.28
N ILE A 17 -16.65 4.95 -5.36
CA ILE A 17 -16.37 6.32 -5.80
C ILE A 17 -16.80 6.53 -7.25
N SER A 18 -16.37 5.62 -8.15
CA SER A 18 -16.73 5.65 -9.58
C SER A 18 -16.34 4.31 -10.23
N GLN A 19 -16.87 4.06 -11.45
CA GLN A 19 -16.46 2.89 -12.23
C GLN A 19 -14.95 2.94 -12.54
N ALA A 20 -14.42 4.10 -12.93
CA ALA A 20 -12.99 4.27 -13.21
C ALA A 20 -12.12 3.95 -11.97
N CYS A 21 -12.56 4.37 -10.78
CA CYS A 21 -11.88 4.04 -9.52
C CYS A 21 -11.92 2.54 -9.24
N SER A 22 -13.07 1.92 -9.37
CA SER A 22 -13.24 0.46 -9.20
C SER A 22 -12.35 -0.34 -10.16
N ASP A 23 -12.30 0.04 -11.43
CA ASP A 23 -11.45 -0.62 -12.44
C ASP A 23 -9.97 -0.42 -12.12
N SER A 24 -9.57 0.77 -11.71
CA SER A 24 -8.20 1.07 -11.27
C SER A 24 -7.78 0.23 -10.07
N LEU A 25 -8.64 0.11 -9.05
CA LEU A 25 -8.41 -0.73 -7.88
C LEU A 25 -8.29 -2.21 -8.24
N ARG A 26 -9.16 -2.73 -9.09
CA ARG A 26 -9.08 -4.13 -9.54
C ARG A 26 -7.79 -4.43 -10.28
N SER A 27 -7.35 -3.54 -11.14
CA SER A 27 -6.06 -3.66 -11.84
C SER A 27 -4.88 -3.65 -10.86
N ALA A 28 -4.86 -2.71 -9.92
CA ALA A 28 -3.82 -2.61 -8.91
C ALA A 28 -3.73 -3.84 -8.01
N ILE A 29 -4.87 -4.41 -7.61
CA ILE A 29 -4.95 -5.61 -6.76
C ILE A 29 -4.26 -6.82 -7.40
N MET A 30 -4.29 -6.95 -8.71
CA MET A 30 -3.59 -8.05 -9.40
C MET A 30 -2.08 -8.03 -9.09
N TYR A 31 -1.46 -6.87 -9.22
CA TYR A 31 -0.03 -6.69 -8.91
C TYR A 31 0.26 -6.74 -7.41
N ALA A 32 -0.61 -6.15 -6.59
CA ALA A 32 -0.49 -6.21 -5.14
C ALA A 32 -0.53 -7.67 -4.64
N ASN A 33 -1.45 -8.49 -5.15
CA ASN A 33 -1.53 -9.91 -4.80
C ASN A 33 -0.30 -10.71 -5.25
N ALA A 34 0.25 -10.40 -6.42
CA ALA A 34 1.49 -11.03 -6.88
C ALA A 34 2.66 -10.68 -5.93
N ALA A 35 2.73 -9.43 -5.47
CA ALA A 35 3.73 -9.01 -4.48
C ALA A 35 3.48 -9.67 -3.12
N ILE A 36 2.24 -9.73 -2.64
CA ILE A 36 1.87 -10.43 -1.39
C ILE A 36 2.37 -11.88 -1.43
N ALA A 37 2.08 -12.61 -2.51
CA ALA A 37 2.52 -14.00 -2.66
C ALA A 37 4.06 -14.12 -2.66
N LEU A 38 4.77 -13.19 -3.32
CA LEU A 38 6.22 -13.16 -3.36
C LEU A 38 6.82 -12.91 -1.96
N PHE A 39 6.32 -11.89 -1.25
CA PHE A 39 6.80 -11.53 0.09
C PHE A 39 6.54 -12.64 1.10
N ARG A 40 5.36 -13.25 1.06
CA ARG A 40 5.01 -14.40 1.90
C ARG A 40 5.92 -15.61 1.65
N LYS A 41 6.18 -15.95 0.38
CA LYS A 41 7.11 -17.01 0.01
C LYS A 41 8.53 -16.77 0.53
N LYS A 42 8.93 -15.51 0.66
CA LYS A 42 10.26 -15.11 1.16
C LYS A 42 10.29 -14.83 2.66
N ASN A 43 9.19 -15.03 3.38
CA ASN A 43 9.03 -14.69 4.79
C ASN A 43 9.41 -13.23 5.10
N LEU A 44 9.06 -12.31 4.18
CA LEU A 44 9.26 -10.88 4.33
C LEU A 44 7.99 -10.21 4.89
N PRO A 45 8.14 -9.11 5.65
CA PRO A 45 7.00 -8.43 6.26
C PRO A 45 6.00 -7.90 5.22
N ILE A 46 4.71 -8.14 5.50
CA ILE A 46 3.57 -7.56 4.79
C ILE A 46 2.80 -6.72 5.78
N VAL A 47 2.52 -5.48 5.41
CA VAL A 47 1.77 -4.50 6.22
C VAL A 47 0.52 -4.10 5.46
N ILE A 48 -0.63 -4.39 6.04
CA ILE A 48 -1.93 -3.93 5.54
C ILE A 48 -2.27 -2.64 6.26
N VAL A 49 -2.36 -1.55 5.51
CA VAL A 49 -2.68 -0.23 6.03
C VAL A 49 -4.12 0.12 5.67
N GLN A 50 -4.90 0.58 6.66
CA GLN A 50 -6.29 1.01 6.48
C GLN A 50 -6.45 2.44 6.96
N HIS A 51 -7.15 3.25 6.18
CA HIS A 51 -7.50 4.62 6.54
C HIS A 51 -8.76 4.63 7.38
N LYS A 52 -8.74 5.40 8.47
CA LYS A 52 -9.89 5.65 9.33
C LYS A 52 -10.31 7.11 9.25
N SER A 53 -11.60 7.35 9.04
CA SER A 53 -12.20 8.68 9.06
C SER A 53 -13.58 8.62 9.70
N GLU A 54 -13.71 9.19 10.90
CA GLU A 54 -15.00 9.28 11.61
C GLU A 54 -15.99 10.13 10.81
N GLU A 55 -15.50 11.22 10.21
CA GLU A 55 -16.32 12.17 9.43
C GLU A 55 -16.95 11.50 8.21
N GLU A 56 -16.19 10.62 7.55
CA GLU A 56 -16.65 9.88 6.36
C GLU A 56 -17.35 8.57 6.71
N GLY A 57 -17.44 8.21 7.99
CA GLY A 57 -18.01 6.93 8.44
C GLY A 57 -17.15 5.72 8.10
N LEU A 58 -15.90 5.94 7.70
CA LEU A 58 -14.92 4.89 7.38
C LEU A 58 -14.25 4.44 8.67
N VAL A 59 -14.89 3.55 9.40
CA VAL A 59 -14.47 3.14 10.76
C VAL A 59 -14.51 1.64 10.93
N PRO A 60 -13.67 1.07 11.83
CA PRO A 60 -13.69 -0.34 12.17
C PRO A 60 -15.11 -0.83 12.55
N GLY A 61 -15.48 -2.02 12.07
CA GLY A 61 -16.82 -2.59 12.28
C GLY A 61 -17.84 -2.21 11.21
N LYS A 62 -17.49 -1.35 10.27
CA LYS A 62 -18.29 -1.04 9.09
C LYS A 62 -17.74 -1.79 7.88
N PRO A 63 -18.57 -2.41 7.02
CA PRO A 63 -18.09 -3.16 5.85
C PRO A 63 -17.24 -2.34 4.88
N GLY A 64 -17.49 -1.03 4.78
CA GLY A 64 -16.72 -0.12 3.92
C GLY A 64 -15.27 0.07 4.36
N PHE A 65 -14.98 -0.07 5.65
CA PHE A 65 -13.64 0.00 6.21
C PHE A 65 -12.80 -1.24 5.89
N ASP A 66 -13.45 -2.38 5.69
CA ASP A 66 -12.76 -3.65 5.55
C ASP A 66 -11.98 -3.74 4.23
N VAL A 67 -10.88 -4.48 4.28
CA VAL A 67 -10.11 -4.88 3.10
C VAL A 67 -10.95 -5.90 2.30
N PRO A 68 -11.15 -5.72 0.99
CA PRO A 68 -11.94 -6.66 0.20
C PRO A 68 -11.30 -8.05 0.14
N ASP A 69 -12.13 -9.09 0.05
CA ASP A 69 -11.70 -10.49 -0.04
C ASP A 69 -10.81 -10.77 -1.26
N SER A 70 -10.87 -9.91 -2.28
CA SER A 70 -10.01 -9.98 -3.46
C SER A 70 -8.53 -9.71 -3.16
N VAL A 71 -8.21 -9.00 -2.08
CA VAL A 71 -6.84 -8.82 -1.57
C VAL A 71 -6.47 -10.04 -0.73
N LYS A 72 -5.34 -10.68 -1.04
CA LYS A 72 -4.87 -11.91 -0.37
C LYS A 72 -4.13 -11.64 0.94
N ALA A 73 -4.67 -10.72 1.75
CA ALA A 73 -4.22 -10.48 3.10
C ALA A 73 -4.56 -11.65 4.02
N GLU A 74 -3.72 -11.92 5.02
CA GLU A 74 -3.92 -12.97 6.01
C GLU A 74 -3.93 -12.41 7.44
N ALA A 75 -4.44 -13.17 8.39
CA ALA A 75 -4.50 -12.75 9.80
C ALA A 75 -3.13 -12.49 10.43
N GLY A 76 -2.08 -13.13 9.91
CA GLY A 76 -0.70 -12.95 10.37
C GLY A 76 0.00 -11.72 9.80
N ASP A 77 -0.58 -11.03 8.83
CA ASP A 77 -0.01 -9.80 8.29
C ASP A 77 -0.09 -8.66 9.31
N LEU A 78 0.91 -7.79 9.32
CA LEU A 78 0.89 -6.61 10.18
C LEU A 78 -0.27 -5.69 9.79
N ARG A 79 -0.95 -5.12 10.78
CA ARG A 79 -2.07 -4.19 10.58
C ARG A 79 -1.75 -2.82 11.14
N ILE A 80 -1.97 -1.80 10.33
CA ILE A 80 -1.83 -0.40 10.71
C ILE A 80 -3.14 0.32 10.36
N VAL A 81 -3.71 1.03 11.32
CA VAL A 81 -4.82 1.96 11.09
C VAL A 81 -4.29 3.38 11.22
N LYS A 82 -4.52 4.20 10.23
CA LYS A 82 -4.07 5.59 10.18
C LYS A 82 -5.22 6.56 9.99
N THR A 83 -5.01 7.80 10.41
CA THR A 83 -5.97 8.92 10.23
C THR A 83 -5.38 10.07 9.41
N TYR A 84 -4.12 9.96 8.99
CA TYR A 84 -3.44 10.89 8.08
C TYR A 84 -3.12 10.19 6.75
N GLY A 85 -2.83 10.95 5.70
CA GLY A 85 -2.43 10.38 4.41
C GLY A 85 -1.16 9.54 4.52
N ASN A 86 -0.15 10.07 5.20
CA ASN A 86 1.12 9.40 5.46
C ASN A 86 0.96 8.26 6.48
N SER A 87 1.26 7.03 6.07
CA SER A 87 1.16 5.82 6.90
C SER A 87 2.13 5.80 8.09
N PHE A 88 3.17 6.63 8.06
CA PHE A 88 4.14 6.74 9.15
C PHE A 88 3.71 7.73 10.24
N ASN A 89 2.71 8.59 9.95
CA ASN A 89 2.32 9.65 10.86
C ASN A 89 1.42 9.12 11.99
N LYS A 90 1.94 9.12 13.22
CA LYS A 90 1.23 8.71 14.46
C LYS A 90 0.66 7.28 14.41
N THR A 91 1.41 6.35 13.82
CA THR A 91 0.96 4.95 13.67
C THR A 91 1.88 3.91 14.33
N GLY A 92 3.09 4.27 14.71
CA GLY A 92 4.10 3.32 15.19
C GLY A 92 4.72 2.45 14.09
N LEU A 93 4.42 2.73 12.81
CA LEU A 93 4.95 1.95 11.67
C LEU A 93 6.47 2.04 11.57
N THR A 94 7.04 3.22 11.81
CA THR A 94 8.50 3.45 11.77
C THR A 94 9.24 2.53 12.71
N GLU A 95 8.81 2.49 13.98
CA GLU A 95 9.40 1.66 15.02
C GLU A 95 9.30 0.19 14.66
N LYS A 96 8.11 -0.24 14.22
CA LYS A 96 7.86 -1.62 13.81
C LYS A 96 8.77 -2.09 12.68
N LEU A 97 8.93 -1.27 11.64
CA LEU A 97 9.81 -1.61 10.52
C LEU A 97 11.29 -1.60 10.93
N LYS A 98 11.72 -0.67 11.78
CA LYS A 98 13.10 -0.63 12.31
C LYS A 98 13.41 -1.84 13.20
N GLU A 99 12.48 -2.26 14.06
CA GLU A 99 12.61 -3.50 14.85
C GLU A 99 12.80 -4.74 13.98
N LEU A 100 12.13 -4.78 12.83
CA LEU A 100 12.28 -5.85 11.83
C LEU A 100 13.54 -5.70 10.97
N GLY A 101 14.32 -4.63 11.14
CA GLY A 101 15.51 -4.32 10.34
C GLY A 101 15.21 -3.96 8.89
N VAL A 102 14.00 -3.48 8.61
CA VAL A 102 13.57 -3.06 7.27
C VAL A 102 14.23 -1.72 6.92
N ASP A 103 14.83 -1.66 5.75
CA ASP A 103 15.45 -0.46 5.18
C ASP A 103 14.75 0.05 3.90
N THR A 104 13.84 -0.75 3.35
CA THR A 104 13.17 -0.47 2.08
C THR A 104 11.68 -0.86 2.19
N VAL A 105 10.78 -0.03 1.67
CA VAL A 105 9.36 -0.36 1.57
C VAL A 105 8.92 -0.38 0.11
N ILE A 106 8.22 -1.46 -0.25
CA ILE A 106 7.55 -1.58 -1.56
C ILE A 106 6.10 -1.14 -1.35
N LEU A 107 5.70 -0.09 -2.04
CA LEU A 107 4.38 0.52 -1.88
C LEU A 107 3.40 0.06 -2.95
N THR A 108 2.21 -0.28 -2.54
CA THR A 108 1.05 -0.62 -3.37
C THR A 108 -0.21 0.02 -2.78
N GLY A 109 -1.26 0.18 -3.54
CA GLY A 109 -2.57 0.56 -3.01
C GLY A 109 -3.17 1.85 -3.53
N PHE A 110 -3.89 2.58 -2.67
CA PHE A 110 -4.81 3.67 -3.00
C PHE A 110 -4.67 4.86 -2.03
N ALA A 111 -4.90 6.09 -2.41
CA ALA A 111 -4.90 6.60 -3.78
C ALA A 111 -3.49 7.05 -4.15
N ALA A 112 -3.12 6.82 -5.40
CA ALA A 112 -1.79 7.11 -5.93
C ALA A 112 -1.29 8.51 -5.54
N GLU A 113 -2.08 9.53 -5.84
CA GLU A 113 -1.77 10.95 -5.62
C GLU A 113 -1.99 11.43 -4.18
N GLN A 114 -2.58 10.60 -3.33
CA GLN A 114 -2.90 10.93 -1.94
C GLN A 114 -2.06 10.08 -0.95
N CYS A 115 -2.67 9.05 -0.38
CA CYS A 115 -2.06 8.25 0.68
C CYS A 115 -0.79 7.49 0.22
N VAL A 116 -0.74 7.04 -1.04
CA VAL A 116 0.46 6.38 -1.57
C VAL A 116 1.62 7.36 -1.67
N LEU A 117 1.43 8.50 -2.34
CA LEU A 117 2.48 9.53 -2.48
C LEU A 117 2.87 10.13 -1.13
N SER A 118 1.89 10.38 -0.25
CA SER A 118 2.15 10.87 1.11
C SER A 118 2.98 9.88 1.93
N THR A 119 2.70 8.58 1.83
CA THR A 119 3.49 7.53 2.48
C THR A 119 4.87 7.38 1.86
N TYR A 120 5.00 7.55 0.53
CA TYR A 120 6.27 7.57 -0.16
C TYR A 120 7.19 8.65 0.44
N LYS A 121 6.71 9.89 0.52
CA LYS A 121 7.47 10.99 1.12
C LYS A 121 7.72 10.78 2.61
N GLY A 122 6.75 10.25 3.34
CA GLY A 122 6.91 9.92 4.75
C GLY A 122 7.96 8.85 5.04
N ALA A 123 8.16 7.90 4.13
CA ALA A 123 9.25 6.92 4.25
C ALA A 123 10.63 7.58 4.12
N GLU A 124 10.78 8.52 3.17
CA GLU A 124 12.01 9.32 3.02
C GLU A 124 12.32 10.10 4.31
N ASP A 125 11.30 10.71 4.94
CA ASP A 125 11.45 11.50 6.16
C ASP A 125 11.91 10.68 7.38
N VAL A 126 11.76 9.37 7.35
CA VAL A 126 12.18 8.44 8.42
C VAL A 126 13.35 7.53 8.05
N ASP A 127 14.07 7.89 6.98
CA ASP A 127 15.26 7.17 6.47
C ASP A 127 14.96 5.73 6.02
N ILE A 128 13.76 5.46 5.51
CA ILE A 128 13.37 4.19 4.87
C ILE A 128 13.21 4.45 3.37
N LYS A 129 13.86 3.66 2.53
CA LYS A 129 13.79 3.82 1.07
C LYS A 129 12.42 3.39 0.53
N PRO A 130 11.62 4.29 -0.06
CA PRO A 130 10.37 3.90 -0.72
C PRO A 130 10.61 3.53 -2.18
N VAL A 131 9.85 2.53 -2.66
CA VAL A 131 9.79 2.16 -4.07
C VAL A 131 8.35 1.75 -4.38
N ILE A 132 7.75 2.28 -5.44
CA ILE A 132 6.41 1.89 -5.88
C ILE A 132 6.51 0.66 -6.78
N LEU A 133 5.70 -0.36 -6.53
CA LEU A 133 5.52 -1.47 -7.46
C LEU A 133 4.67 -1.00 -8.64
N LYS A 134 5.27 -0.94 -9.81
CA LYS A 134 4.62 -0.45 -11.04
C LYS A 134 3.36 -1.26 -11.36
N GLY A 135 2.26 -0.57 -11.61
CA GLY A 135 0.96 -1.17 -11.91
C GLY A 135 0.13 -1.56 -10.68
N SER A 136 0.65 -1.37 -9.46
CA SER A 136 -0.02 -1.77 -8.21
C SER A 136 -0.67 -0.63 -7.44
N ILE A 137 -0.67 0.58 -7.98
CA ILE A 137 -1.33 1.74 -7.37
C ILE A 137 -2.57 2.14 -8.16
N ALA A 138 -3.56 2.68 -7.48
CA ALA A 138 -4.86 3.03 -8.03
C ALA A 138 -5.27 4.45 -7.71
N SER A 139 -6.13 5.01 -8.54
CA SER A 139 -6.69 6.35 -8.36
C SER A 139 -8.10 6.45 -8.97
N PRO A 140 -8.98 7.33 -8.45
CA PRO A 140 -10.20 7.72 -9.14
C PRO A 140 -9.94 8.35 -10.51
N ASN A 141 -8.77 8.97 -10.70
CA ASN A 141 -8.30 9.48 -11.97
C ASN A 141 -7.06 8.69 -12.43
N PRO A 142 -7.17 7.80 -13.44
CA PRO A 142 -6.06 6.97 -13.91
C PRO A 142 -4.81 7.74 -14.37
N GLU A 143 -4.95 8.99 -14.81
CA GLU A 143 -3.81 9.83 -15.19
C GLU A 143 -2.87 10.11 -14.01
N PHE A 144 -3.41 10.17 -12.80
CA PHE A 144 -2.60 10.36 -11.59
C PHE A 144 -1.71 9.14 -11.27
N VAL A 145 -2.15 7.94 -11.61
CA VAL A 145 -1.32 6.74 -11.48
C VAL A 145 -0.03 6.91 -12.29
N LYS A 146 -0.16 7.30 -13.56
CA LYS A 146 0.97 7.53 -14.45
C LYS A 146 1.88 8.64 -13.91
N SER A 147 1.31 9.77 -13.52
CA SER A 147 2.07 10.92 -13.00
C SER A 147 2.86 10.55 -11.74
N VAL A 148 2.26 9.81 -10.82
CA VAL A 148 2.94 9.38 -9.58
C VAL A 148 4.06 8.39 -9.91
N GLU A 149 3.84 7.43 -10.81
CA GLU A 149 4.89 6.50 -11.24
C GLU A 149 6.05 7.20 -11.96
N GLU A 150 5.80 8.33 -12.65
CA GLU A 150 6.82 9.11 -13.33
C GLU A 150 7.70 9.94 -12.37
N ILE A 151 7.15 10.40 -11.26
CA ILE A 151 7.86 11.28 -10.30
C ILE A 151 8.46 10.55 -9.10
N THR A 152 8.30 9.22 -9.02
CA THR A 152 8.78 8.39 -7.92
C THR A 152 9.70 7.28 -8.41
N GLU A 153 10.46 6.66 -7.49
CA GLU A 153 11.19 5.43 -7.78
C GLU A 153 10.21 4.26 -7.94
N THR A 154 10.31 3.55 -9.06
CA THR A 154 9.44 2.40 -9.36
C THR A 154 10.23 1.14 -9.63
N VAL A 155 9.62 -0.01 -9.36
CA VAL A 155 10.14 -1.33 -9.71
C VAL A 155 9.07 -2.14 -10.42
N THR A 156 9.43 -2.85 -11.49
CA THR A 156 8.51 -3.82 -12.09
C THR A 156 8.46 -5.10 -11.25
N TYR A 157 7.37 -5.85 -11.35
CA TYR A 157 7.25 -7.13 -10.63
C TYR A 157 8.39 -8.12 -10.98
N GLY A 158 8.79 -8.18 -12.26
CA GLY A 158 9.89 -9.03 -12.70
C GLY A 158 11.23 -8.67 -12.04
N ALA A 159 11.55 -7.37 -11.99
CA ALA A 159 12.75 -6.88 -11.33
C ALA A 159 12.69 -7.12 -9.83
N LEU A 160 11.57 -6.81 -9.17
CA LEU A 160 11.37 -7.06 -7.74
C LEU A 160 11.59 -8.53 -7.38
N ARG A 161 11.01 -9.44 -8.16
CA ARG A 161 11.19 -10.89 -7.96
C ARG A 161 12.66 -11.31 -8.07
N SER A 162 13.41 -10.70 -8.97
CA SER A 162 14.85 -10.99 -9.14
C SER A 162 15.70 -10.42 -7.99
N LEU A 163 15.34 -9.25 -7.47
CA LEU A 163 16.04 -8.61 -6.35
C LEU A 163 15.81 -9.33 -5.01
N LEU A 164 14.68 -9.99 -4.84
CA LEU A 164 14.31 -10.72 -3.62
C LEU A 164 14.64 -12.23 -3.70
N GLN A 165 15.54 -12.62 -4.59
CA GLN A 165 16.01 -14.04 -4.68
C GLN A 165 16.87 -14.46 -3.49
#